data_dfb2358511531099f9df66e25f147551
#
_entry.id   dfb2358511531099f9df66e25f147551
#
_cell.length_a   1.000
_cell.length_b   1.000
_cell.length_c   1.000
_cell.angle_alpha   90.00
_cell.angle_beta   90.00
_cell.angle_gamma   90.00
#
_symmetry.space_group_name_H-M   'P 1'
#
loop_
_entity.id
_entity.type
_entity.pdbx_description
1 polymer ?
#
loop_
_entity_poly.entity_id
_entity_poly.type
_entity_poly.pdbx_seq_one_letter_code
_entity_poly.pdbx_strand_id
1 'polypeptide(L)'
;MTVEEKLIANSLEEPAWFAMSATFGRELKAKTFLESKSVKCFVPMKYQIVNDKKQGKIKKLAPAINNLIFVYTTKERIQALKSVAEYLQYLTKPVAGKNIPIIVPEEQMQQFIKVCNTHNDKLVYLAPEEINLKEGTSVKIIGGAFDGVIGSFVKVDKSQA
;
A
#
# COMPACT_ATOMS: atom_id res chain seq x y z
N MET A 1 -2.74 -17.98 -33.38
CA MET A 1 -2.32 -17.83 -31.99
C MET A 1 -2.44 -19.17 -31.26
N THR A 2 -1.34 -19.62 -30.67
CA THR A 2 -1.32 -20.88 -29.92
C THR A 2 -2.02 -20.72 -28.57
N VAL A 3 -2.31 -21.86 -27.91
CA VAL A 3 -2.90 -21.83 -26.57
C VAL A 3 -1.96 -21.15 -25.59
N GLU A 4 -0.65 -21.41 -25.70
CA GLU A 4 0.35 -20.76 -24.84
C GLU A 4 0.39 -19.26 -25.04
N GLU A 5 0.32 -18.80 -26.27
CA GLU A 5 0.31 -17.36 -26.57
C GLU A 5 -0.94 -16.69 -26.00
N LYS A 6 -2.09 -17.38 -26.08
CA LYS A 6 -3.34 -16.86 -25.47
C LYS A 6 -3.25 -16.81 -23.97
N LEU A 7 -2.65 -17.81 -23.33
CA LEU A 7 -2.47 -17.82 -21.88
C LEU A 7 -1.54 -16.71 -21.43
N ILE A 8 -0.47 -16.48 -22.16
CA ILE A 8 0.47 -15.40 -21.87
C ILE A 8 -0.21 -14.05 -22.06
N ALA A 9 -0.94 -13.86 -23.14
CA ALA A 9 -1.68 -12.61 -23.39
C ALA A 9 -2.71 -12.35 -22.31
N ASN A 10 -3.47 -13.37 -21.89
CA ASN A 10 -4.44 -13.22 -20.82
C ASN A 10 -3.77 -12.87 -19.49
N SER A 11 -2.63 -13.50 -19.21
CA SER A 11 -1.86 -13.23 -17.99
C SER A 11 -1.37 -11.79 -17.97
N LEU A 12 -0.95 -11.24 -19.11
CA LEU A 12 -0.49 -9.85 -19.21
C LEU A 12 -1.64 -8.83 -19.10
N GLU A 13 -2.85 -9.27 -19.48
CA GLU A 13 -4.04 -8.41 -19.41
C GLU A 13 -4.77 -8.46 -18.07
N GLU A 14 -4.45 -9.44 -17.21
CA GLU A 14 -5.08 -9.53 -15.91
C GLU A 14 -4.61 -8.41 -14.99
N PRO A 15 -5.57 -7.69 -14.38
CA PRO A 15 -5.19 -6.66 -13.44
C PRO A 15 -4.64 -7.26 -12.15
N ALA A 16 -3.76 -6.51 -11.51
CA ALA A 16 -3.15 -6.91 -10.23
C ALA A 16 -2.91 -5.67 -9.37
N TRP A 17 -2.72 -5.89 -8.08
CA TRP A 17 -2.38 -4.83 -7.15
C TRP A 17 -0.86 -4.62 -7.15
N PHE A 18 -0.44 -3.48 -7.66
CA PHE A 18 0.96 -3.07 -7.63
C PHE A 18 1.21 -2.16 -6.43
N ALA A 19 2.22 -2.49 -5.63
CA ALA A 19 2.70 -1.58 -4.60
C ALA A 19 3.61 -0.55 -5.27
N MET A 20 3.32 0.73 -5.08
CA MET A 20 4.04 1.78 -5.76
C MET A 20 4.42 2.91 -4.82
N SER A 21 5.43 3.65 -5.20
CA SER A 21 5.85 4.86 -4.51
C SER A 21 5.41 6.07 -5.32
N ALA A 22 4.71 7.00 -4.67
CA ALA A 22 4.43 8.32 -5.23
C ALA A 22 5.39 9.28 -4.53
N THR A 23 6.51 9.57 -5.18
CA THR A 23 7.62 10.30 -4.56
C THR A 23 7.24 11.71 -4.11
N PHE A 24 7.96 12.22 -3.13
CA PHE A 24 7.79 13.57 -2.58
C PHE A 24 6.39 13.81 -1.98
N GLY A 25 5.82 12.80 -1.33
CA GLY A 25 4.53 12.95 -0.67
C GLY A 25 3.36 13.16 -1.60
N ARG A 26 3.42 12.61 -2.81
CA ARG A 26 2.39 12.82 -3.83
C ARG A 26 1.35 11.69 -3.89
N GLU A 27 1.19 10.91 -2.83
CA GLU A 27 0.24 9.79 -2.81
C GLU A 27 -1.20 10.25 -3.08
N LEU A 28 -1.62 11.39 -2.56
CA LEU A 28 -2.98 11.90 -2.82
C LEU A 28 -3.11 12.50 -4.21
N LYS A 29 -2.04 13.10 -4.72
CA LYS A 29 -2.01 13.57 -6.11
C LYS A 29 -2.10 12.39 -7.07
N ALA A 30 -1.38 11.32 -6.78
CA ALA A 30 -1.44 10.09 -7.56
C ALA A 30 -2.84 9.48 -7.53
N LYS A 31 -3.47 9.46 -6.36
CA LYS A 31 -4.83 8.96 -6.21
C LYS A 31 -5.80 9.73 -7.11
N THR A 32 -5.76 11.05 -7.07
CA THR A 32 -6.60 11.89 -7.91
C THR A 32 -6.37 11.64 -9.39
N PHE A 33 -5.10 11.54 -9.78
CA PHE A 33 -4.73 11.25 -11.16
C PHE A 33 -5.27 9.91 -11.63
N LEU A 34 -5.07 8.85 -10.83
CA LEU A 34 -5.50 7.50 -11.17
C LEU A 34 -7.03 7.40 -11.23
N GLU A 35 -7.73 8.03 -10.30
CA GLU A 35 -9.18 8.06 -10.31
C GLU A 35 -9.72 8.77 -11.55
N SER A 36 -9.03 9.83 -12.02
CA SER A 36 -9.41 10.53 -13.25
C SER A 36 -9.26 9.64 -14.48
N LYS A 37 -8.42 8.61 -14.40
CA LYS A 37 -8.22 7.62 -15.47
C LYS A 37 -9.06 6.36 -15.26
N SER A 38 -9.97 6.38 -14.29
CA SER A 38 -10.80 5.22 -13.92
C SER A 38 -9.98 4.01 -13.49
N VAL A 39 -8.87 4.27 -12.82
CA VAL A 39 -7.99 3.21 -12.29
C VAL A 39 -8.19 3.12 -10.78
N LYS A 40 -8.46 1.91 -10.31
CA LYS A 40 -8.66 1.65 -8.89
C LYS A 40 -7.34 1.74 -8.15
N CYS A 41 -7.33 2.46 -7.03
CA CYS A 41 -6.13 2.61 -6.20
C CYS A 41 -6.51 2.71 -4.73
N PHE A 42 -5.50 2.55 -3.86
CA PHE A 42 -5.70 2.60 -2.43
C PHE A 42 -4.50 3.25 -1.76
N VAL A 43 -4.76 4.24 -0.91
CA VAL A 43 -3.74 4.88 -0.07
C VAL A 43 -4.10 4.59 1.38
N PRO A 44 -3.22 3.90 2.15
CA PRO A 44 -3.48 3.70 3.57
C PRO A 44 -3.51 5.04 4.29
N MET A 45 -4.57 5.28 5.06
CA MET A 45 -4.80 6.54 5.75
C MET A 45 -4.89 6.30 7.24
N LYS A 46 -4.53 7.31 8.01
CA LYS A 46 -4.72 7.31 9.46
C LYS A 46 -5.14 8.69 9.93
N TYR A 47 -5.77 8.76 11.09
CA TYR A 47 -6.06 10.05 11.70
C TYR A 47 -4.79 10.66 12.28
N GLN A 48 -4.64 11.94 12.05
CA GLN A 48 -3.53 12.74 12.54
C GLN A 48 -4.11 13.97 13.24
N ILE A 49 -3.54 14.30 14.39
CA ILE A 49 -3.94 15.51 15.12
C ILE A 49 -3.14 16.68 14.58
N VAL A 50 -3.84 17.68 14.05
CA VAL A 50 -3.22 18.91 13.55
C VAL A 50 -3.80 20.13 14.27
N ASN A 51 -2.99 21.18 14.38
CA ASN A 51 -3.44 22.45 14.96
C ASN A 51 -3.99 23.32 13.85
N ASP A 52 -5.30 23.59 13.94
CA ASP A 52 -5.96 24.52 13.04
C ASP A 52 -6.05 25.89 13.75
N LYS A 53 -5.73 26.94 13.02
CA LYS A 53 -5.77 28.31 13.57
C LYS A 53 -7.18 28.74 14.01
N LYS A 54 -8.21 28.16 13.37
CA LYS A 54 -9.61 28.54 13.67
C LYS A 54 -10.29 27.59 14.65
N GLN A 55 -9.92 26.30 14.64
CA GLN A 55 -10.64 25.26 15.38
C GLN A 55 -9.81 24.59 16.49
N GLY A 56 -8.53 24.96 16.62
CA GLY A 56 -7.63 24.33 17.58
C GLY A 56 -7.16 22.97 17.09
N LYS A 57 -7.12 21.97 17.99
CA LYS A 57 -6.68 20.63 17.64
C LYS A 57 -7.81 19.86 16.96
N ILE A 58 -7.59 19.43 15.73
CA ILE A 58 -8.57 18.64 14.98
C ILE A 58 -7.94 17.34 14.52
N LYS A 59 -8.77 16.31 14.32
CA LYS A 59 -8.36 15.05 13.70
C LYS A 59 -8.54 15.16 12.19
N LYS A 60 -7.50 14.84 11.44
CA LYS A 60 -7.52 14.86 9.98
C LYS A 60 -6.96 13.57 9.44
N LEU A 61 -7.61 13.01 8.41
CA LEU A 61 -7.06 11.85 7.72
C LEU A 61 -5.85 12.24 6.88
N ALA A 62 -4.78 11.50 7.00
CA ALA A 62 -3.55 11.71 6.26
C ALA A 62 -2.96 10.36 5.88
N PRO A 63 -2.08 10.30 4.85
CA PRO A 63 -1.42 9.05 4.51
C PRO A 63 -0.67 8.46 5.70
N ALA A 64 -0.90 7.18 5.96
CA ALA A 64 -0.30 6.48 7.09
C ALA A 64 1.16 6.13 6.85
N ILE A 65 1.52 5.89 5.60
CA ILE A 65 2.87 5.53 5.18
C ILE A 65 3.26 6.49 4.05
N ASN A 66 4.39 7.17 4.23
CA ASN A 66 4.84 8.16 3.26
C ASN A 66 5.07 7.53 1.89
N ASN A 67 4.56 8.19 0.86
CA ASN A 67 4.75 7.86 -0.55
C ASN A 67 4.09 6.56 -1.01
N LEU A 68 3.41 5.81 -0.15
CA LEU A 68 2.85 4.51 -0.51
C LEU A 68 1.47 4.64 -1.15
N ILE A 69 1.32 4.00 -2.32
CA ILE A 69 0.02 3.85 -2.98
C ILE A 69 -0.05 2.47 -3.64
N PHE A 70 -1.22 1.86 -3.58
CA PHE A 70 -1.48 0.59 -4.26
C PHE A 70 -2.37 0.86 -5.46
N VAL A 71 -2.02 0.26 -6.61
CA VAL A 71 -2.73 0.50 -7.86
C VAL A 71 -3.19 -0.84 -8.44
N TYR A 72 -4.49 -0.93 -8.72
CA TYR A 72 -5.09 -2.14 -9.31
C TYR A 72 -5.35 -1.90 -10.78
N THR A 73 -4.50 -2.48 -11.62
CA THR A 73 -4.61 -2.34 -13.07
C THR A 73 -3.74 -3.37 -13.77
N THR A 74 -3.78 -3.40 -15.08
CA THR A 74 -2.92 -4.27 -15.86
C THR A 74 -1.49 -3.72 -15.93
N LYS A 75 -0.53 -4.60 -16.18
CA LYS A 75 0.88 -4.21 -16.31
C LYS A 75 1.07 -3.19 -17.45
N GLU A 76 0.41 -3.41 -18.56
CA GLU A 76 0.51 -2.48 -19.70
C GLU A 76 -0.01 -1.10 -19.34
N ARG A 77 -1.14 -1.04 -18.66
CA ARG A 77 -1.73 0.23 -18.31
C ARG A 77 -0.90 1.00 -17.29
N ILE A 78 -0.36 0.32 -16.28
CA ILE A 78 0.47 1.00 -15.29
C ILE A 78 1.76 1.52 -15.91
N GLN A 79 2.33 0.82 -16.89
CA GLN A 79 3.49 1.32 -17.62
C GLN A 79 3.16 2.60 -18.38
N ALA A 80 2.00 2.64 -19.05
CA ALA A 80 1.56 3.84 -19.76
C ALA A 80 1.32 5.00 -18.79
N LEU A 81 0.70 4.73 -17.65
CA LEU A 81 0.43 5.77 -16.65
C LEU A 81 1.71 6.32 -16.03
N LYS A 82 2.72 5.47 -15.81
CA LYS A 82 4.02 5.89 -15.30
C LYS A 82 4.74 6.83 -16.26
N SER A 83 4.54 6.67 -17.56
CA SER A 83 5.16 7.56 -18.54
C SER A 83 4.59 8.98 -18.49
N VAL A 84 3.36 9.12 -17.99
CA VAL A 84 2.71 10.42 -17.81
C VAL A 84 2.98 10.97 -16.42
N ALA A 85 2.90 10.12 -15.39
CA ALA A 85 3.13 10.49 -14.00
C ALA A 85 4.48 9.95 -13.54
N GLU A 86 5.55 10.67 -13.82
CA GLU A 86 6.92 10.23 -13.54
C GLU A 86 7.21 10.01 -12.05
N TYR A 87 6.43 10.64 -11.17
CA TYR A 87 6.59 10.45 -9.73
C TYR A 87 6.08 9.09 -9.24
N LEU A 88 5.39 8.32 -10.08
CA LEU A 88 4.97 6.95 -9.75
C LEU A 88 6.08 5.97 -10.11
N GLN A 89 6.54 5.22 -9.11
CA GLN A 89 7.60 4.23 -9.27
C GLN A 89 7.18 2.91 -8.65
N TYR A 90 7.60 1.80 -9.23
CA TYR A 90 7.36 0.50 -8.61
C TYR A 90 8.13 0.38 -7.30
N LEU A 91 7.48 -0.14 -6.27
CA LEU A 91 8.20 -0.73 -5.16
C LEU A 91 8.63 -2.12 -5.60
N THR A 92 9.89 -2.45 -5.35
CA THR A 92 10.48 -3.69 -5.83
C THR A 92 11.05 -4.52 -4.69
N LYS A 93 11.18 -5.81 -4.95
CA LYS A 93 11.88 -6.73 -4.04
C LYS A 93 12.90 -7.53 -4.82
N PRO A 94 14.03 -7.90 -4.19
CA PRO A 94 15.02 -8.72 -4.86
C PRO A 94 14.56 -10.17 -4.97
N VAL A 95 14.61 -10.71 -6.18
CA VAL A 95 14.33 -12.13 -6.45
C VAL A 95 15.39 -12.62 -7.42
N ALA A 96 16.18 -13.62 -7.00
CA ALA A 96 17.23 -14.21 -7.81
C ALA A 96 18.18 -13.17 -8.42
N GLY A 97 18.58 -12.17 -7.63
CA GLY A 97 19.51 -11.11 -8.08
C GLY A 97 18.89 -10.01 -8.92
N LYS A 98 17.58 -10.06 -9.15
CA LYS A 98 16.86 -9.02 -9.89
C LYS A 98 15.82 -8.34 -9.00
N ASN A 99 15.63 -7.05 -9.21
CA ASN A 99 14.57 -6.31 -8.55
C ASN A 99 13.29 -6.43 -9.37
N ILE A 100 12.25 -7.02 -8.78
CA ILE A 100 10.96 -7.18 -9.45
C ILE A 100 9.88 -6.37 -8.73
N PRO A 101 8.87 -5.86 -9.47
CA PRO A 101 7.77 -5.13 -8.84
C PRO A 101 7.01 -6.00 -7.84
N ILE A 102 6.61 -5.38 -6.73
CA ILE A 102 5.80 -6.06 -5.73
C ILE A 102 4.35 -6.10 -6.19
N ILE A 103 3.82 -7.30 -6.33
CA ILE A 103 2.42 -7.54 -6.63
C ILE A 103 1.78 -8.19 -5.41
N VAL A 104 0.69 -7.59 -4.92
CA VAL A 104 0.01 -8.07 -3.73
C VAL A 104 -1.14 -8.98 -4.14
N PRO A 105 -1.20 -10.22 -3.64
CA PRO A 105 -2.34 -11.09 -3.91
C PRO A 105 -3.66 -10.44 -3.47
N GLU A 106 -4.70 -10.64 -4.26
CA GLU A 106 -6.00 -10.00 -4.02
C GLU A 106 -6.52 -10.24 -2.60
N GLU A 107 -6.42 -11.47 -2.11
CA GLU A 107 -6.89 -11.80 -0.77
C GLU A 107 -6.16 -11.00 0.32
N GLN A 108 -4.85 -10.90 0.20
CA GLN A 108 -4.05 -10.12 1.14
C GLN A 108 -4.41 -8.64 1.07
N MET A 109 -4.62 -8.13 -0.12
CA MET A 109 -4.97 -6.73 -0.32
C MET A 109 -6.33 -6.41 0.29
N GLN A 110 -7.32 -7.27 0.12
CA GLN A 110 -8.64 -7.08 0.70
C GLN A 110 -8.60 -7.08 2.22
N GLN A 111 -7.82 -7.97 2.82
CA GLN A 111 -7.62 -7.99 4.26
C GLN A 111 -6.95 -6.71 4.75
N PHE A 112 -5.93 -6.25 4.03
CA PHE A 112 -5.22 -5.03 4.37
C PHE A 112 -6.12 -3.80 4.28
N ILE A 113 -6.88 -3.66 3.20
CA ILE A 113 -7.83 -2.56 3.02
C ILE A 113 -8.85 -2.55 4.16
N LYS A 114 -9.37 -3.72 4.52
CA LYS A 114 -10.35 -3.86 5.58
C LYS A 114 -9.81 -3.37 6.93
N VAL A 115 -8.57 -3.75 7.24
CA VAL A 115 -7.91 -3.32 8.47
C VAL A 115 -7.65 -1.80 8.44
N CYS A 116 -7.16 -1.28 7.33
CA CYS A 116 -6.89 0.15 7.20
C CYS A 116 -8.17 0.99 7.31
N ASN A 117 -9.28 0.50 6.75
CA ASN A 117 -10.54 1.23 6.75
C ASN A 117 -11.18 1.33 8.14
N THR A 118 -10.72 0.55 9.12
CA THR A 118 -11.18 0.73 10.49
C THR A 118 -10.69 2.04 11.09
N HIS A 119 -9.61 2.62 10.54
CA HIS A 119 -8.95 3.81 11.07
C HIS A 119 -8.69 3.69 12.57
N ASN A 120 -8.37 2.46 13.01
CA ASN A 120 -8.20 2.14 14.42
C ASN A 120 -6.93 2.78 14.96
N ASP A 121 -7.06 3.53 16.06
CA ASP A 121 -5.92 4.18 16.73
C ASP A 121 -4.89 3.17 17.23
N LYS A 122 -5.30 1.91 17.41
CA LYS A 122 -4.41 0.82 17.83
C LYS A 122 -3.59 0.25 16.67
N LEU A 123 -3.89 0.64 15.43
CA LEU A 123 -3.14 0.17 14.27
C LEU A 123 -1.81 0.91 14.20
N VAL A 124 -0.72 0.16 14.23
CA VAL A 124 0.64 0.71 14.23
C VAL A 124 1.38 0.19 13.02
N TYR A 125 2.03 1.09 12.30
CA TYR A 125 2.86 0.76 11.14
C TYR A 125 4.33 0.81 11.59
N LEU A 126 4.96 -0.36 11.65
CA LEU A 126 6.34 -0.48 12.13
C LEU A 126 7.25 -1.08 11.06
N ALA A 127 8.48 -0.57 10.97
CA ALA A 127 9.53 -1.27 10.23
C ALA A 127 9.87 -2.56 10.98
N PRO A 128 10.37 -3.61 10.30
CA PRO A 128 10.68 -4.88 10.97
C PRO A 128 11.62 -4.71 12.18
N GLU A 129 12.59 -3.82 12.09
CA GLU A 129 13.55 -3.55 13.17
C GLU A 129 12.92 -2.80 14.34
N GLU A 130 11.76 -2.18 14.15
CA GLU A 130 11.04 -1.45 15.20
C GLU A 130 10.12 -2.36 16.00
N ILE A 131 9.94 -3.61 15.56
CA ILE A 131 9.06 -4.55 16.24
C ILE A 131 9.75 -5.05 17.50
N ASN A 132 9.42 -4.40 18.61
CA ASN A 132 9.94 -4.78 19.92
C ASN A 132 8.74 -5.11 20.82
N LEU A 133 8.38 -6.39 20.86
CA LEU A 133 7.22 -6.85 21.60
C LEU A 133 7.55 -6.98 23.07
N LYS A 134 6.90 -6.18 23.90
CA LYS A 134 7.00 -6.33 25.35
C LYS A 134 6.23 -7.58 25.78
N GLU A 135 6.74 -8.24 26.79
CA GLU A 135 6.07 -9.39 27.39
C GLU A 135 4.64 -9.03 27.80
N GLY A 136 3.68 -9.88 27.45
CA GLY A 136 2.28 -9.67 27.77
C GLY A 136 1.51 -8.82 26.76
N THR A 137 2.17 -8.31 25.72
CA THR A 137 1.49 -7.54 24.68
C THR A 137 0.92 -8.48 23.62
N SER A 138 -0.37 -8.38 23.39
CA SER A 138 -1.02 -9.16 22.34
C SER A 138 -0.98 -8.37 21.03
N VAL A 139 -0.42 -8.97 19.99
CA VAL A 139 -0.30 -8.34 18.69
C VAL A 139 -0.78 -9.29 17.61
N LYS A 140 -1.35 -8.71 16.54
CA LYS A 140 -1.67 -9.46 15.34
C LYS A 140 -0.76 -8.96 14.21
N ILE A 141 0.10 -9.84 13.74
CA ILE A 141 1.02 -9.51 12.65
C ILE A 141 0.31 -9.74 11.33
N ILE A 142 0.33 -8.72 10.47
CA ILE A 142 -0.21 -8.78 9.12
C ILE A 142 0.99 -8.67 8.18
N GLY A 143 1.47 -9.83 7.74
CA GLY A 143 2.61 -9.90 6.84
C GLY A 143 2.19 -10.13 5.40
N GLY A 144 3.09 -10.63 4.60
CA GLY A 144 2.84 -10.99 3.20
C GLY A 144 3.86 -10.42 2.26
N ALA A 145 3.41 -9.97 1.08
CA ALA A 145 4.30 -9.50 0.01
C ALA A 145 5.15 -8.29 0.40
N PHE A 146 4.79 -7.58 1.46
CA PHE A 146 5.49 -6.38 1.90
C PHE A 146 6.57 -6.65 2.93
N ASP A 147 6.63 -7.86 3.47
CA ASP A 147 7.58 -8.20 4.52
C ASP A 147 9.01 -8.01 4.03
N GLY A 148 9.81 -7.34 4.84
CA GLY A 148 11.20 -7.08 4.54
C GLY A 148 11.45 -5.92 3.59
N VAL A 149 10.41 -5.34 2.97
CA VAL A 149 10.53 -4.21 2.04
C VAL A 149 9.98 -2.94 2.63
N ILE A 150 8.73 -2.95 3.06
CA ILE A 150 8.08 -1.80 3.70
C ILE A 150 7.65 -2.08 5.13
N GLY A 151 8.10 -3.22 5.67
CA GLY A 151 7.81 -3.64 7.02
C GLY A 151 6.61 -4.56 7.11
N SER A 152 6.27 -4.91 8.32
CA SER A 152 5.10 -5.72 8.63
C SER A 152 4.05 -4.85 9.31
N PHE A 153 2.78 -5.16 9.07
CA PHE A 153 1.69 -4.46 9.72
C PHE A 153 1.32 -5.20 11.00
N VAL A 154 1.25 -4.47 12.10
CA VAL A 154 1.01 -5.05 13.42
C VAL A 154 -0.17 -4.35 14.08
N LYS A 155 -1.15 -5.14 14.53
CA LYS A 155 -2.26 -4.61 15.31
C LYS A 155 -2.00 -4.93 16.78
N VAL A 156 -1.85 -3.88 17.60
CA VAL A 156 -1.62 -4.04 19.03
C VAL A 156 -2.97 -4.08 19.75
N ASP A 157 -3.19 -5.14 20.54
CA ASP A 157 -4.38 -5.26 21.35
C ASP A 157 -4.08 -4.74 22.75
N LYS A 158 -4.67 -3.61 23.12
CA LYS A 158 -4.48 -2.99 24.42
C LYS A 158 -5.37 -3.55 25.50
N SER A 159 -6.33 -4.41 25.15
CA SER A 159 -7.28 -4.93 26.11
C SER A 159 -6.65 -5.89 27.12
N GLN A 160 -5.45 -6.36 26.86
CA GLN A 160 -4.72 -7.29 27.73
C GLN A 160 -3.52 -6.64 28.42
N ALA A 161 -3.46 -5.34 28.41
CA ALA A 161 -2.39 -4.63 29.07
C ALA A 161 -2.47 -4.78 30.59
#